data_739da16769a2a8f257cc667ad9e41715
#
_entry.id   739da16769a2a8f257cc667ad9e41715
#
_cell.length_a   1.000
_cell.length_b   1.000
_cell.length_c   1.000
_cell.angle_alpha   90.00
_cell.angle_beta   90.00
_cell.angle_gamma   90.00
#
_symmetry.space_group_name_H-M   'P 1'
#
loop_
_entity.id
_entity.type
_entity.pdbx_description
1 polymer ?
#
loop_
_entity_poly.entity_id
_entity_poly.type
_entity_poly.pdbx_seq_one_letter_code
_entity_poly.pdbx_strand_id
1 'polypeptide(L)'
;MADNTPDNILNKGERDAGNGKTTRLGGQPVASENISVTAGPQGPNPLTDIHLVEKLAHFNRENVPERIPHAKGHGAFGELHVTEDVSQYTKAKLFQPGTVTPMAIRFSTVAGEAGSPDTWRDVHGFALRFYTEDGNYDIVGNNTPTFFLRDAVKFPDFIHSQKRDPRTGLRSDEMQWDFWTRTPESAHQVTYLLGDRGTPKTSRHQDGFGSHTFQWVNEEGGAVWIKYHFKTRQGWETFTDAEATEKAGTCLLYTSPSPRD
;
A
#
# COMPACT_ATOMS: atom_id res chain seq x y z
N MET A 1 -17.81 -14.00 38.94
CA MET A 1 -16.73 -14.59 38.12
C MET A 1 -17.09 -14.33 36.66
N ALA A 2 -16.25 -13.69 35.91
CA ALA A 2 -16.50 -13.48 34.50
C ALA A 2 -16.40 -14.84 33.77
N ASP A 3 -17.40 -15.19 33.01
CA ASP A 3 -17.41 -16.37 32.16
C ASP A 3 -16.37 -16.22 31.07
N ASN A 4 -15.28 -16.99 31.16
CA ASN A 4 -14.16 -17.01 30.22
C ASN A 4 -14.30 -18.13 29.15
N THR A 5 -15.52 -18.49 28.78
CA THR A 5 -15.71 -19.43 27.67
C THR A 5 -15.17 -18.85 26.34
N PRO A 6 -14.72 -19.70 25.40
CA PRO A 6 -14.25 -19.23 24.08
C PRO A 6 -15.25 -18.33 23.37
N ASP A 7 -16.54 -18.60 23.46
CA ASP A 7 -17.60 -17.77 22.88
C ASP A 7 -17.66 -16.37 23.49
N ASN A 8 -17.31 -16.24 24.78
CA ASN A 8 -17.26 -14.97 25.46
C ASN A 8 -16.05 -14.12 25.04
N ILE A 9 -14.96 -14.77 24.63
CA ILE A 9 -13.77 -14.09 24.12
C ILE A 9 -14.01 -13.61 22.67
N LEU A 10 -14.62 -14.44 21.83
CA LEU A 10 -14.92 -14.10 20.42
C LEU A 10 -15.97 -12.99 20.29
N ASN A 11 -16.96 -12.97 21.17
CA ASN A 11 -18.02 -11.95 21.17
C ASN A 11 -17.70 -10.73 22.03
N LYS A 12 -16.54 -10.66 22.65
CA LYS A 12 -16.15 -9.56 23.54
C LYS A 12 -16.04 -8.25 22.77
N GLY A 13 -15.56 -8.29 21.53
CA GLY A 13 -15.51 -7.14 20.62
C GLY A 13 -16.90 -6.56 20.32
N GLU A 14 -17.92 -7.42 20.09
CA GLU A 14 -19.29 -6.96 19.85
C GLU A 14 -19.98 -6.41 21.11
N ARG A 15 -19.67 -6.96 22.27
CA ARG A 15 -20.22 -6.47 23.55
C ARG A 15 -19.58 -5.18 24.04
N ASP A 16 -18.28 -5.02 23.75
CA ASP A 16 -17.55 -3.78 24.07
C ASP A 16 -17.85 -2.66 23.04
N ALA A 17 -18.29 -3.00 21.83
CA ALA A 17 -18.84 -2.04 20.88
C ALA A 17 -20.07 -1.32 21.41
N GLY A 18 -20.85 -1.95 22.31
CA GLY A 18 -21.95 -1.32 23.03
C GLY A 18 -21.52 -0.26 24.05
N ASN A 19 -20.27 -0.31 24.53
CA ASN A 19 -19.68 0.67 25.45
C ASN A 19 -18.65 1.60 24.78
N GLY A 20 -18.41 1.43 23.49
CA GLY A 20 -17.57 2.34 22.70
C GLY A 20 -16.09 2.36 23.05
N LYS A 21 -15.55 1.34 23.73
CA LYS A 21 -14.13 1.29 24.14
C LYS A 21 -13.46 0.04 23.58
N THR A 22 -12.53 0.23 22.64
CA THR A 22 -11.62 -0.83 22.23
C THR A 22 -10.58 -1.10 23.32
N THR A 23 -10.22 -2.36 23.48
CA THR A 23 -9.20 -2.81 24.43
C THR A 23 -8.04 -3.49 23.69
N ARG A 24 -6.86 -3.43 24.30
CA ARG A 24 -5.69 -4.26 23.94
C ARG A 24 -5.95 -5.72 24.29
N LEU A 25 -5.10 -6.63 23.77
CA LEU A 25 -5.15 -8.06 24.10
C LEU A 25 -5.10 -8.32 25.62
N GLY A 26 -4.38 -7.49 26.38
CA GLY A 26 -4.33 -7.54 27.84
C GLY A 26 -5.53 -6.92 28.56
N GLY A 27 -6.57 -6.45 27.84
CA GLY A 27 -7.80 -5.90 28.43
C GLY A 27 -7.74 -4.42 28.82
N GLN A 28 -6.62 -3.73 28.61
CA GLN A 28 -6.51 -2.29 28.88
C GLN A 28 -7.24 -1.49 27.79
N PRO A 29 -8.00 -0.43 28.15
CA PRO A 29 -8.66 0.41 27.18
C PRO A 29 -7.65 1.16 26.31
N VAL A 30 -7.98 1.32 25.01
CA VAL A 30 -7.23 2.10 24.04
C VAL A 30 -7.70 3.55 24.11
N ALA A 31 -6.76 4.50 24.12
CA ALA A 31 -7.08 5.92 24.19
C ALA A 31 -7.68 6.45 22.87
N SER A 32 -7.20 5.95 21.74
CA SER A 32 -7.71 6.26 20.41
C SER A 32 -7.40 5.13 19.44
N GLU A 33 -8.36 4.78 18.59
CA GLU A 33 -8.17 3.82 17.50
C GLU A 33 -7.65 4.45 16.21
N ASN A 34 -7.66 5.78 16.13
CA ASN A 34 -7.41 6.53 14.94
C ASN A 34 -6.10 7.34 14.98
N ILE A 35 -5.41 7.33 16.09
CA ILE A 35 -4.18 8.11 16.32
C ILE A 35 -3.15 7.24 17.01
N SER A 36 -1.99 7.06 16.37
CA SER A 36 -0.83 6.42 16.97
C SER A 36 -0.11 7.35 17.95
N VAL A 37 0.55 6.77 18.93
CA VAL A 37 1.49 7.51 19.80
C VAL A 37 2.74 7.85 19.00
N THR A 38 3.21 9.09 19.07
CA THR A 38 4.43 9.55 18.42
C THR A 38 5.37 10.23 19.39
N ALA A 39 6.66 10.19 19.11
CA ALA A 39 7.69 10.92 19.85
C ALA A 39 7.71 12.39 19.39
N GLY A 40 6.73 13.18 19.85
CA GLY A 40 6.47 14.54 19.40
C GLY A 40 5.53 14.61 18.20
N PRO A 41 5.08 15.83 17.81
CA PRO A 41 4.00 16.04 16.81
C PRO A 41 4.28 15.44 15.43
N GLN A 42 5.53 15.26 15.06
CA GLN A 42 5.97 14.69 13.78
C GLN A 42 7.06 13.61 13.97
N GLY A 43 7.20 13.10 15.18
CA GLY A 43 8.18 12.08 15.51
C GLY A 43 7.75 10.68 15.08
N PRO A 44 8.68 9.71 15.17
CA PRO A 44 8.39 8.31 14.87
C PRO A 44 7.44 7.70 15.91
N ASN A 45 6.74 6.63 15.49
CA ASN A 45 5.97 5.80 16.40
C ASN A 45 6.92 4.91 17.20
N PRO A 46 6.94 4.99 18.54
CA PRO A 46 7.77 4.12 19.35
C PRO A 46 7.18 2.70 19.43
N LEU A 47 8.01 1.69 19.66
CA LEU A 47 7.55 0.31 19.93
C LEU A 47 6.67 0.19 21.20
N THR A 48 6.67 1.22 22.05
CA THR A 48 5.78 1.31 23.20
C THR A 48 4.34 1.65 22.84
N ASP A 49 4.05 2.01 21.58
CA ASP A 49 2.69 2.02 21.07
C ASP A 49 2.20 0.59 20.84
N ILE A 50 1.85 -0.08 21.92
CA ILE A 50 1.44 -1.49 21.91
C ILE A 50 0.15 -1.68 21.08
N HIS A 51 -0.78 -0.72 21.08
CA HIS A 51 -2.00 -0.81 20.28
C HIS A 51 -1.67 -0.90 18.78
N LEU A 52 -0.81 -0.03 18.27
CA LEU A 52 -0.38 -0.07 16.86
C LEU A 52 0.28 -1.42 16.53
N VAL A 53 1.19 -1.89 17.39
CA VAL A 53 1.90 -3.16 17.18
C VAL A 53 0.94 -4.36 17.19
N GLU A 54 0.03 -4.43 18.14
CA GLU A 54 -0.96 -5.51 18.23
C GLU A 54 -1.93 -5.50 17.05
N LYS A 55 -2.46 -4.33 16.67
CA LYS A 55 -3.39 -4.18 15.55
C LYS A 55 -2.77 -4.61 14.22
N LEU A 56 -1.55 -4.15 13.92
CA LEU A 56 -0.85 -4.54 12.70
C LEU A 56 -0.44 -6.03 12.71
N ALA A 57 -0.02 -6.55 13.86
CA ALA A 57 0.34 -7.96 13.97
C ALA A 57 -0.86 -8.89 13.80
N HIS A 58 -2.03 -8.52 14.34
CA HIS A 58 -3.28 -9.24 14.14
C HIS A 58 -3.67 -9.23 12.67
N PHE A 59 -3.74 -8.04 12.07
CA PHE A 59 -4.05 -7.85 10.65
C PHE A 59 -3.16 -8.70 9.73
N ASN A 60 -1.84 -8.72 9.96
CA ASN A 60 -0.91 -9.50 9.14
C ASN A 60 -1.09 -11.03 9.22
N ARG A 61 -1.85 -11.53 10.20
CA ARG A 61 -2.11 -12.95 10.42
C ARG A 61 -3.51 -13.39 10.04
N GLU A 62 -4.37 -12.48 9.60
CA GLU A 62 -5.77 -12.79 9.26
C GLU A 62 -5.88 -13.74 8.07
N ASN A 63 -4.97 -13.63 7.13
CA ASN A 63 -4.99 -14.41 5.89
C ASN A 63 -3.70 -15.20 5.69
N VAL A 64 -3.87 -16.49 5.43
CA VAL A 64 -2.81 -17.40 5.02
C VAL A 64 -3.40 -18.32 3.94
N PRO A 65 -2.75 -18.50 2.76
CA PRO A 65 -1.37 -18.12 2.41
C PRO A 65 -1.20 -16.79 1.67
N GLU A 66 -2.27 -16.13 1.23
CA GLU A 66 -2.14 -14.92 0.42
C GLU A 66 -1.89 -13.64 1.27
N ARG A 67 -1.36 -12.59 0.63
CA ARG A 67 -1.29 -11.27 1.25
C ARG A 67 -2.69 -10.69 1.42
N ILE A 68 -2.94 -9.98 2.51
CA ILE A 68 -4.23 -9.32 2.73
C ILE A 68 -4.43 -8.20 1.69
N PRO A 69 -3.57 -7.15 1.59
CA PRO A 69 -3.51 -6.30 0.42
C PRO A 69 -2.49 -6.85 -0.59
N HIS A 70 -2.61 -6.49 -1.85
CA HIS A 70 -1.71 -6.89 -2.93
C HIS A 70 -1.59 -8.41 -3.13
N ALA A 71 -2.66 -9.15 -2.94
CA ALA A 71 -2.69 -10.61 -3.09
C ALA A 71 -2.31 -11.04 -4.51
N LYS A 72 -2.80 -10.34 -5.53
CA LYS A 72 -2.53 -10.58 -6.95
C LYS A 72 -1.48 -9.62 -7.47
N GLY A 73 -0.59 -10.14 -8.33
CA GLY A 73 0.44 -9.32 -8.97
C GLY A 73 1.37 -10.14 -9.84
N HIS A 74 2.17 -9.43 -10.61
CA HIS A 74 3.21 -9.99 -11.48
C HIS A 74 4.48 -9.15 -11.38
N GLY A 75 5.59 -9.65 -11.89
CA GLY A 75 6.87 -8.98 -11.82
C GLY A 75 7.57 -8.87 -13.16
N ALA A 76 8.56 -8.01 -13.19
CA ALA A 76 9.51 -7.89 -14.28
C ALA A 76 10.92 -7.65 -13.71
N PHE A 77 11.93 -8.00 -14.49
CA PHE A 77 13.33 -7.67 -14.20
C PHE A 77 13.79 -6.57 -15.14
N GLY A 78 14.75 -5.78 -14.68
CA GLY A 78 15.31 -4.68 -15.44
C GLY A 78 16.57 -4.14 -14.78
N GLU A 79 16.96 -2.95 -15.16
CA GLU A 79 18.13 -2.27 -14.65
C GLU A 79 17.83 -0.79 -14.39
N LEU A 80 18.41 -0.25 -13.32
CA LEU A 80 18.50 1.18 -13.08
C LEU A 80 19.78 1.71 -13.71
N HIS A 81 19.66 2.66 -14.60
CA HIS A 81 20.79 3.40 -15.18
C HIS A 81 20.79 4.83 -14.64
N VAL A 82 21.85 5.21 -13.93
CA VAL A 82 22.01 6.58 -13.43
C VAL A 82 22.62 7.45 -14.53
N THR A 83 21.84 8.38 -15.05
CA THR A 83 22.24 9.24 -16.19
C THR A 83 22.77 10.60 -15.75
N GLU A 84 22.34 11.08 -14.58
CA GLU A 84 22.68 12.40 -14.07
C GLU A 84 23.50 12.34 -12.79
N ASP A 85 24.35 13.31 -12.57
CA ASP A 85 25.12 13.43 -11.34
C ASP A 85 24.27 14.02 -10.22
N VAL A 86 23.96 13.18 -9.24
CA VAL A 86 23.25 13.57 -8.01
C VAL A 86 24.12 13.45 -6.76
N SER A 87 25.45 13.33 -6.92
CA SER A 87 26.41 13.15 -5.82
C SER A 87 26.36 14.28 -4.79
N GLN A 88 26.03 15.52 -5.22
CA GLN A 88 25.82 16.64 -4.32
C GLN A 88 24.68 16.40 -3.28
N TYR A 89 23.79 15.45 -3.51
CA TYR A 89 22.64 15.14 -2.64
C TYR A 89 22.79 13.81 -1.91
N THR A 90 23.54 12.85 -2.49
CA THR A 90 23.66 11.51 -1.90
C THR A 90 25.02 10.88 -2.18
N LYS A 91 25.58 10.21 -1.16
CA LYS A 91 26.78 9.38 -1.27
C LYS A 91 26.48 7.90 -1.59
N ALA A 92 25.19 7.54 -1.69
CA ALA A 92 24.80 6.16 -1.96
C ALA A 92 25.34 5.71 -3.33
N LYS A 93 26.09 4.60 -3.37
CA LYS A 93 26.67 4.04 -4.59
C LYS A 93 25.62 3.77 -5.67
N LEU A 94 24.42 3.36 -5.27
CA LEU A 94 23.28 3.11 -6.16
C LEU A 94 22.97 4.29 -7.09
N PHE A 95 23.22 5.52 -6.64
CA PHE A 95 22.87 6.74 -7.37
C PHE A 95 24.07 7.51 -7.92
N GLN A 96 25.26 6.90 -7.95
CA GLN A 96 26.42 7.55 -8.53
C GLN A 96 26.36 7.53 -10.07
N PRO A 97 26.86 8.58 -10.74
CA PRO A 97 26.80 8.71 -12.21
C PRO A 97 27.34 7.48 -12.93
N GLY A 98 26.62 7.00 -13.93
CA GLY A 98 27.01 5.84 -14.73
C GLY A 98 26.81 4.48 -14.07
N THR A 99 26.31 4.45 -12.83
CA THR A 99 25.99 3.19 -12.16
C THR A 99 24.81 2.49 -12.87
N VAL A 100 24.97 1.18 -13.11
CA VAL A 100 23.93 0.29 -13.63
C VAL A 100 23.67 -0.77 -12.57
N THR A 101 22.43 -0.84 -12.09
CA THR A 101 22.06 -1.76 -11.01
C THR A 101 20.91 -2.66 -11.42
N PRO A 102 21.06 -3.99 -11.37
CA PRO A 102 19.98 -4.93 -11.60
C PRO A 102 18.81 -4.68 -10.62
N MET A 103 17.58 -4.82 -11.11
CA MET A 103 16.40 -4.61 -10.30
C MET A 103 15.28 -5.59 -10.63
N ALA A 104 14.40 -5.79 -9.68
CA ALA A 104 13.11 -6.42 -9.87
C ALA A 104 12.00 -5.43 -9.53
N ILE A 105 10.90 -5.51 -10.29
CA ILE A 105 9.68 -4.75 -10.00
C ILE A 105 8.52 -5.70 -9.83
N ARG A 106 7.62 -5.39 -8.89
CA ARG A 106 6.33 -6.05 -8.74
C ARG A 106 5.20 -5.06 -8.90
N PHE A 107 4.32 -5.35 -9.86
CA PHE A 107 3.04 -4.69 -10.03
C PHE A 107 1.94 -5.52 -9.37
N SER A 108 0.95 -4.88 -8.76
CA SER A 108 -0.14 -5.58 -8.06
C SER A 108 -1.37 -4.70 -7.94
N THR A 109 -2.54 -5.31 -7.82
CA THR A 109 -3.75 -4.63 -7.33
C THR A 109 -3.73 -4.61 -5.80
N VAL A 110 -4.50 -3.75 -5.15
CA VAL A 110 -4.49 -3.57 -3.68
C VAL A 110 -5.65 -4.30 -3.02
N ALA A 111 -6.88 -3.97 -3.42
CA ALA A 111 -8.09 -4.41 -2.73
C ALA A 111 -8.52 -5.84 -3.10
N GLY A 112 -8.16 -6.33 -4.27
CA GLY A 112 -8.57 -7.64 -4.79
C GLY A 112 -7.90 -8.82 -4.07
N GLU A 113 -8.62 -9.94 -3.96
CA GLU A 113 -8.09 -11.26 -3.63
C GLU A 113 -7.31 -11.84 -4.83
N ALA A 114 -6.63 -12.99 -4.64
CA ALA A 114 -5.81 -13.62 -5.69
C ALA A 114 -6.58 -13.90 -7.00
N GLY A 115 -7.88 -14.19 -6.93
CA GLY A 115 -8.76 -14.42 -8.08
C GLY A 115 -9.46 -13.18 -8.65
N SER A 116 -9.19 -11.98 -8.13
CA SER A 116 -9.86 -10.77 -8.59
C SER A 116 -9.43 -10.36 -10.00
N PRO A 117 -10.26 -9.63 -10.77
CA PRO A 117 -9.88 -9.08 -12.06
C PRO A 117 -8.72 -8.08 -11.97
N ASP A 118 -7.81 -8.13 -12.94
CA ASP A 118 -6.73 -7.13 -13.06
C ASP A 118 -7.25 -5.74 -13.45
N THR A 119 -8.42 -5.70 -14.05
CA THR A 119 -9.05 -4.47 -14.58
C THR A 119 -9.96 -3.77 -13.59
N TRP A 120 -10.11 -4.30 -12.37
CA TRP A 120 -10.86 -3.58 -11.35
C TRP A 120 -10.26 -2.21 -11.09
N ARG A 121 -11.13 -1.23 -10.88
CA ARG A 121 -10.73 0.09 -10.40
C ARG A 121 -10.11 -0.04 -9.02
N ASP A 122 -8.78 0.15 -8.97
CA ASP A 122 -7.98 -0.06 -7.76
C ASP A 122 -6.71 0.82 -7.81
N VAL A 123 -6.07 0.99 -6.69
CA VAL A 123 -4.69 1.44 -6.62
C VAL A 123 -3.79 0.29 -7.09
N HIS A 124 -2.81 0.61 -7.91
CA HIS A 124 -1.84 -0.37 -8.41
C HIS A 124 -0.52 -0.22 -7.66
N GLY A 125 -0.11 -1.31 -7.00
CA GLY A 125 1.17 -1.38 -6.32
C GLY A 125 2.32 -1.34 -7.32
N PHE A 126 3.38 -0.65 -6.91
CA PHE A 126 4.60 -0.43 -7.68
C PHE A 126 5.78 -0.59 -6.72
N ALA A 127 6.29 -1.81 -6.59
CA ALA A 127 7.36 -2.12 -5.65
C ALA A 127 8.64 -2.51 -6.39
N LEU A 128 9.74 -1.87 -6.04
CA LEU A 128 11.05 -2.03 -6.65
C LEU A 128 12.03 -2.60 -5.64
N ARG A 129 12.91 -3.48 -6.11
CA ARG A 129 14.09 -3.95 -5.40
C ARG A 129 15.32 -3.77 -6.26
N PHE A 130 16.30 -3.01 -5.79
CA PHE A 130 17.60 -2.87 -6.40
C PHE A 130 18.59 -3.78 -5.70
N TYR A 131 19.33 -4.56 -6.48
CA TYR A 131 20.34 -5.49 -5.99
C TYR A 131 21.70 -4.79 -6.01
N THR A 132 22.06 -4.18 -4.90
CA THR A 132 23.32 -3.44 -4.77
C THR A 132 24.41 -4.28 -4.08
N GLU A 133 25.66 -3.86 -4.21
CA GLU A 133 26.79 -4.51 -3.52
C GLU A 133 26.66 -4.42 -1.99
N ASP A 134 26.03 -3.36 -1.48
CA ASP A 134 25.84 -3.13 -0.05
C ASP A 134 24.55 -3.81 0.51
N GLY A 135 23.84 -4.57 -0.33
CA GLY A 135 22.58 -5.25 0.00
C GLY A 135 21.39 -4.78 -0.86
N ASN A 136 20.19 -5.19 -0.50
CA ASN A 136 19.00 -4.82 -1.23
C ASN A 136 18.49 -3.44 -0.81
N TYR A 137 18.14 -2.62 -1.80
CA TYR A 137 17.48 -1.35 -1.58
C TYR A 137 16.05 -1.44 -2.13
N ASP A 138 15.07 -1.26 -1.28
CA ASP A 138 13.66 -1.45 -1.64
C ASP A 138 12.90 -0.12 -1.63
N ILE A 139 12.08 0.09 -2.67
CA ILE A 139 11.12 1.20 -2.74
C ILE A 139 9.74 0.60 -2.87
N VAL A 140 8.88 0.87 -1.90
CA VAL A 140 7.47 0.50 -1.94
C VAL A 140 6.66 1.70 -2.38
N GLY A 141 5.79 1.50 -3.36
CA GLY A 141 5.00 2.57 -3.94
C GLY A 141 3.71 2.09 -4.59
N ASN A 142 3.02 3.06 -5.19
CA ASN A 142 1.79 2.86 -5.93
C ASN A 142 1.81 3.71 -7.21
N ASN A 143 0.80 3.53 -8.06
CA ASN A 143 0.62 4.34 -9.27
C ASN A 143 0.01 5.72 -9.01
N THR A 144 -0.15 6.11 -7.75
CA THR A 144 -0.68 7.40 -7.31
C THR A 144 0.32 8.13 -6.44
N PRO A 145 0.44 9.47 -6.55
CA PRO A 145 1.42 10.27 -5.80
C PRO A 145 1.02 10.52 -4.34
N THR A 146 -0.20 10.17 -3.97
CA THR A 146 -0.79 10.33 -2.65
C THR A 146 -1.23 8.98 -2.10
N PHE A 147 -1.75 8.97 -0.87
CA PHE A 147 -2.32 7.78 -0.25
C PHE A 147 -3.56 8.15 0.58
N PHE A 148 -4.35 7.14 0.96
CA PHE A 148 -5.59 7.33 1.70
C PHE A 148 -5.39 7.82 3.12
N LEU A 149 -4.29 7.42 3.75
CA LEU A 149 -4.05 7.56 5.18
C LEU A 149 -2.67 8.13 5.44
N ARG A 150 -2.58 8.90 6.53
CA ARG A 150 -1.32 9.31 7.11
C ARG A 150 -0.88 8.37 8.24
N ASP A 151 -1.82 7.97 9.10
CA ASP A 151 -1.53 7.18 10.30
C ASP A 151 -1.73 5.69 10.03
N ALA A 152 -0.68 4.90 10.26
CA ALA A 152 -0.68 3.46 10.00
C ALA A 152 -1.70 2.68 10.85
N VAL A 153 -2.14 3.19 11.98
CA VAL A 153 -3.14 2.54 12.84
C VAL A 153 -4.49 2.37 12.14
N LYS A 154 -4.80 3.23 11.17
CA LYS A 154 -6.03 3.16 10.35
C LYS A 154 -5.93 2.20 9.17
N PHE A 155 -4.72 1.71 8.85
CA PHE A 155 -4.51 0.89 7.65
C PHE A 155 -5.31 -0.41 7.65
N PRO A 156 -5.39 -1.18 8.74
CA PRO A 156 -6.25 -2.37 8.80
C PRO A 156 -7.72 -2.05 8.50
N ASP A 157 -8.26 -0.99 9.10
CA ASP A 157 -9.66 -0.59 8.90
C ASP A 157 -9.94 -0.18 7.45
N PHE A 158 -8.99 0.55 6.83
CA PHE A 158 -9.03 0.89 5.41
C PHE A 158 -9.10 -0.37 4.54
N ILE A 159 -8.23 -1.35 4.77
CA ILE A 159 -8.22 -2.59 4.00
C ILE A 159 -9.49 -3.40 4.25
N HIS A 160 -9.95 -3.54 5.50
CA HIS A 160 -11.19 -4.24 5.83
C HIS A 160 -12.40 -3.62 5.12
N SER A 161 -12.46 -2.30 4.99
CA SER A 161 -13.55 -1.63 4.27
C SER A 161 -13.65 -2.01 2.79
N GLN A 162 -12.57 -2.51 2.20
CA GLN A 162 -12.47 -2.90 0.79
C GLN A 162 -12.51 -4.42 0.57
N LYS A 163 -12.48 -5.20 1.65
CA LYS A 163 -12.56 -6.66 1.59
C LYS A 163 -14.00 -7.14 1.73
N ARG A 164 -14.17 -8.45 1.80
CA ARG A 164 -15.49 -9.06 1.99
C ARG A 164 -15.93 -8.91 3.44
N ASP A 165 -17.18 -8.54 3.65
CA ASP A 165 -17.78 -8.57 4.98
C ASP A 165 -17.72 -10.02 5.51
N PRO A 166 -17.09 -10.27 6.68
CA PRO A 166 -16.91 -11.62 7.21
C PRO A 166 -18.22 -12.33 7.54
N ARG A 167 -19.32 -11.60 7.72
CA ARG A 167 -20.64 -12.17 8.01
C ARG A 167 -21.36 -12.66 6.75
N THR A 168 -21.16 -11.98 5.62
CA THR A 168 -21.90 -12.26 4.38
C THR A 168 -21.02 -12.88 3.30
N GLY A 169 -19.70 -12.73 3.38
CA GLY A 169 -18.77 -13.12 2.33
C GLY A 169 -18.84 -12.23 1.06
N LEU A 170 -19.59 -11.14 1.10
CA LEU A 170 -19.79 -10.22 -0.02
C LEU A 170 -19.01 -8.91 0.20
N ARG A 171 -18.62 -8.29 -0.89
CA ARG A 171 -18.10 -6.91 -0.86
C ARG A 171 -19.25 -5.94 -0.65
N SER A 172 -18.97 -4.83 0.01
CA SER A 172 -19.93 -3.77 0.27
C SER A 172 -19.35 -2.41 -0.11
N ASP A 173 -19.95 -1.78 -1.11
CA ASP A 173 -19.59 -0.41 -1.49
C ASP A 173 -19.90 0.57 -0.36
N GLU A 174 -20.94 0.28 0.44
CA GLU A 174 -21.32 1.08 1.60
C GLU A 174 -20.20 1.12 2.63
N MET A 175 -19.57 -0.03 2.96
CA MET A 175 -18.44 -0.08 3.89
C MET A 175 -17.25 0.76 3.39
N GLN A 176 -16.98 0.72 2.10
CA GLN A 176 -15.89 1.47 1.49
C GLN A 176 -16.15 2.98 1.52
N TRP A 177 -17.36 3.39 1.13
CA TRP A 177 -17.77 4.79 1.16
C TRP A 177 -17.90 5.35 2.58
N ASP A 178 -18.39 4.56 3.54
CA ASP A 178 -18.44 4.94 4.96
C ASP A 178 -17.02 5.26 5.47
N PHE A 179 -16.05 4.39 5.18
CA PHE A 179 -14.66 4.64 5.57
C PHE A 179 -14.10 5.93 4.95
N TRP A 180 -14.27 6.12 3.63
CA TRP A 180 -13.74 7.31 2.94
C TRP A 180 -14.37 8.61 3.42
N THR A 181 -15.69 8.61 3.65
CA THR A 181 -16.39 9.81 4.12
C THR A 181 -16.06 10.18 5.56
N ARG A 182 -15.76 9.20 6.39
CA ARG A 182 -15.30 9.40 7.78
C ARG A 182 -13.79 9.69 7.88
N THR A 183 -13.06 9.54 6.79
CA THR A 183 -11.61 9.77 6.74
C THR A 183 -11.30 10.85 5.69
N PRO A 184 -11.54 12.14 6.00
CA PRO A 184 -11.45 13.22 5.02
C PRO A 184 -10.04 13.39 4.42
N GLU A 185 -9.01 12.94 5.10
CA GLU A 185 -7.64 12.91 4.58
C GLU A 185 -7.48 12.02 3.34
N SER A 186 -8.41 11.08 3.11
CA SER A 186 -8.42 10.20 1.94
C SER A 186 -8.95 10.85 0.66
N ALA A 187 -9.62 12.01 0.76
CA ALA A 187 -10.36 12.61 -0.35
C ALA A 187 -9.50 12.82 -1.61
N HIS A 188 -8.27 13.32 -1.47
CA HIS A 188 -7.37 13.52 -2.60
C HIS A 188 -7.00 12.20 -3.29
N GLN A 189 -6.72 11.16 -2.53
CA GLN A 189 -6.44 9.82 -3.08
C GLN A 189 -7.67 9.22 -3.77
N VAL A 190 -8.86 9.40 -3.20
CA VAL A 190 -10.12 8.94 -3.81
C VAL A 190 -10.37 9.59 -5.16
N THR A 191 -10.03 10.89 -5.33
CA THR A 191 -10.13 11.54 -6.64
C THR A 191 -9.20 10.91 -7.69
N TYR A 192 -7.98 10.53 -7.31
CA TYR A 192 -7.08 9.78 -8.21
C TYR A 192 -7.63 8.39 -8.55
N LEU A 193 -8.17 7.69 -7.55
CA LEU A 193 -8.73 6.36 -7.75
C LEU A 193 -9.95 6.36 -8.67
N LEU A 194 -10.83 7.34 -8.51
CA LEU A 194 -12.04 7.47 -9.33
C LEU A 194 -11.76 8.08 -10.71
N GLY A 195 -10.58 8.67 -10.89
CA GLY A 195 -10.09 9.14 -12.20
C GLY A 195 -9.38 8.05 -12.98
N ASP A 196 -8.66 8.46 -14.01
CA ASP A 196 -8.00 7.59 -14.99
C ASP A 196 -6.92 6.66 -14.38
N ARG A 197 -6.30 7.06 -13.27
CA ARG A 197 -5.26 6.26 -12.61
C ARG A 197 -5.80 4.95 -12.00
N GLY A 198 -7.11 4.83 -11.80
CA GLY A 198 -7.73 3.63 -11.23
C GLY A 198 -7.81 2.44 -12.19
N THR A 199 -7.71 2.66 -13.50
CA THR A 199 -7.92 1.63 -14.54
C THR A 199 -6.85 1.66 -15.64
N PRO A 200 -5.55 1.54 -15.31
CA PRO A 200 -4.49 1.51 -16.33
C PRO A 200 -4.65 0.28 -17.23
N LYS A 201 -4.41 0.44 -18.56
CA LYS A 201 -4.53 -0.65 -19.53
C LYS A 201 -3.53 -1.77 -19.29
N THR A 202 -2.31 -1.43 -18.91
CA THR A 202 -1.27 -2.39 -18.54
C THR A 202 -0.34 -1.77 -17.50
N SER A 203 0.49 -2.59 -16.89
CA SER A 203 1.52 -2.13 -15.95
C SER A 203 2.55 -1.18 -16.56
N ARG A 204 2.64 -1.11 -17.90
CA ARG A 204 3.54 -0.19 -18.61
C ARG A 204 2.94 1.18 -18.87
N HIS A 205 1.61 1.31 -18.78
CA HIS A 205 0.86 2.53 -19.03
C HIS A 205 0.50 3.26 -17.72
N GLN A 206 1.32 3.10 -16.71
CA GLN A 206 1.16 3.77 -15.41
C GLN A 206 2.49 4.31 -14.91
N ASP A 207 2.44 5.40 -14.16
CA ASP A 207 3.57 5.89 -13.38
C ASP A 207 3.68 5.12 -12.06
N GLY A 208 4.85 5.20 -11.41
CA GLY A 208 5.09 4.73 -10.07
C GLY A 208 5.54 5.87 -9.15
N PHE A 209 5.11 5.83 -7.89
CA PHE A 209 5.47 6.82 -6.89
C PHE A 209 5.84 6.11 -5.59
N GLY A 210 7.01 6.44 -5.05
CA GLY A 210 7.41 5.94 -3.74
C GLY A 210 6.47 6.48 -2.66
N SER A 211 5.96 5.58 -1.79
CA SER A 211 5.04 5.97 -0.72
C SER A 211 5.72 6.77 0.39
N HIS A 212 7.00 6.52 0.62
CA HIS A 212 7.78 7.13 1.69
C HIS A 212 8.55 8.36 1.20
N THR A 213 8.82 9.28 2.12
CA THR A 213 9.84 10.31 1.96
C THR A 213 11.14 9.74 2.50
N PHE A 214 12.20 9.80 1.69
CA PHE A 214 13.53 9.32 2.05
C PHE A 214 14.44 10.51 2.36
N GLN A 215 15.44 10.29 3.20
CA GLN A 215 16.50 11.25 3.42
C GLN A 215 17.74 10.80 2.66
N TRP A 216 18.21 11.63 1.74
CA TRP A 216 19.52 11.46 1.13
C TRP A 216 20.56 12.24 1.91
N VAL A 217 21.75 11.68 2.04
CA VAL A 217 22.90 12.28 2.72
C VAL A 217 24.10 12.23 1.79
N ASN A 218 24.74 13.38 1.56
CA ASN A 218 25.96 13.48 0.75
C ASN A 218 27.22 13.15 1.55
N GLU A 219 28.37 13.21 0.91
CA GLU A 219 29.68 12.94 1.55
C GLU A 219 30.02 13.91 2.68
N GLU A 220 29.54 15.15 2.58
CA GLU A 220 29.78 16.20 3.58
C GLU A 220 28.81 16.11 4.78
N GLY A 221 27.86 15.17 4.75
CA GLY A 221 26.84 15.02 5.77
C GLY A 221 25.61 15.91 5.56
N GLY A 222 25.55 16.67 4.47
CA GLY A 222 24.36 17.45 4.07
C GLY A 222 23.20 16.52 3.74
N ALA A 223 22.00 16.84 4.27
CA ALA A 223 20.81 16.01 4.15
C ALA A 223 19.70 16.72 3.39
N VAL A 224 19.01 16.00 2.49
CA VAL A 224 17.83 16.48 1.75
C VAL A 224 16.72 15.43 1.78
N TRP A 225 15.48 15.90 1.79
CA TRP A 225 14.32 15.01 1.70
C TRP A 225 13.93 14.82 0.25
N ILE A 226 13.70 13.58 -0.15
CA ILE A 226 13.33 13.22 -1.53
C ILE A 226 12.13 12.28 -1.57
N LYS A 227 11.45 12.27 -2.70
CA LYS A 227 10.48 11.23 -3.10
C LYS A 227 10.83 10.70 -4.47
N TYR A 228 10.65 9.39 -4.66
CA TYR A 228 10.88 8.73 -5.93
C TYR A 228 9.64 8.79 -6.81
N HIS A 229 9.81 9.27 -8.04
CA HIS A 229 8.80 9.26 -9.09
C HIS A 229 9.35 8.52 -10.31
N PHE A 230 8.64 7.50 -10.74
CA PHE A 230 8.96 6.69 -11.90
C PHE A 230 7.95 7.00 -13.00
N LYS A 231 8.41 7.61 -14.09
CA LYS A 231 7.54 8.02 -15.18
C LYS A 231 7.59 7.02 -16.33
N THR A 232 6.43 6.55 -16.79
CA THR A 232 6.36 5.69 -17.95
C THR A 232 6.79 6.43 -19.20
N ARG A 233 7.61 5.79 -20.05
CA ARG A 233 7.98 6.33 -21.37
C ARG A 233 6.93 6.05 -22.45
N GLN A 234 6.05 5.09 -22.23
CA GLN A 234 4.98 4.70 -23.15
C GLN A 234 3.75 5.61 -23.07
N GLY A 235 3.71 6.50 -22.06
CA GLY A 235 2.55 7.33 -21.78
C GLY A 235 1.46 6.59 -20.99
N TRP A 236 0.39 7.29 -20.72
CA TRP A 236 -0.75 6.73 -20.00
C TRP A 236 -1.81 6.26 -20.98
N GLU A 237 -2.27 5.05 -20.74
CA GLU A 237 -3.47 4.52 -21.37
C GLU A 237 -4.33 3.86 -20.31
N THR A 238 -5.62 4.14 -20.35
CA THR A 238 -6.59 3.67 -19.37
C THR A 238 -7.79 3.03 -20.05
N PHE A 239 -8.43 2.12 -19.33
CA PHE A 239 -9.71 1.58 -19.74
C PHE A 239 -10.85 2.49 -19.31
N THR A 240 -11.89 2.57 -20.11
CA THR A 240 -13.21 2.98 -19.64
C THR A 240 -13.79 1.90 -18.73
N ASP A 241 -14.77 2.25 -17.91
CA ASP A 241 -15.41 1.26 -17.02
C ASP A 241 -16.07 0.11 -17.80
N ALA A 242 -16.62 0.40 -18.99
CA ALA A 242 -17.18 -0.63 -19.88
C ALA A 242 -16.12 -1.62 -20.39
N GLU A 243 -15.00 -1.11 -20.89
CA GLU A 243 -13.88 -1.94 -21.34
C GLU A 243 -13.26 -2.75 -20.18
N ALA A 244 -13.10 -2.14 -19.01
CA ALA A 244 -12.59 -2.79 -17.80
C ALA A 244 -13.50 -3.97 -17.38
N THR A 245 -14.80 -3.77 -17.45
CA THR A 245 -15.81 -4.80 -17.15
C THR A 245 -15.77 -5.94 -18.17
N GLU A 246 -15.72 -5.62 -19.47
CA GLU A 246 -15.62 -6.63 -20.53
C GLU A 246 -14.37 -7.51 -20.37
N LYS A 247 -13.25 -6.90 -20.00
CA LYS A 247 -11.96 -7.59 -19.83
C LYS A 247 -11.76 -8.24 -18.46
N ALA A 248 -12.70 -8.13 -17.55
CA ALA A 248 -12.57 -8.60 -16.16
C ALA A 248 -12.20 -10.09 -16.04
N GLY A 249 -12.57 -10.93 -16.99
CA GLY A 249 -12.21 -12.35 -17.05
C GLY A 249 -10.86 -12.66 -17.70
N THR A 250 -10.12 -11.65 -18.18
CA THR A 250 -8.85 -11.84 -18.88
C THR A 250 -7.67 -11.49 -18.01
N CYS A 251 -6.51 -12.12 -18.26
CA CYS A 251 -5.26 -11.76 -17.60
C CYS A 251 -4.53 -10.70 -18.43
N LEU A 252 -4.34 -9.49 -17.90
CA LEU A 252 -3.66 -8.40 -18.60
C LEU A 252 -2.20 -8.70 -18.95
N LEU A 253 -1.55 -9.59 -18.18
CA LEU A 253 -0.18 -10.00 -18.47
C LEU A 253 -0.08 -10.73 -19.81
N TYR A 254 -1.04 -11.62 -20.11
CA TYR A 254 -1.05 -12.37 -21.39
C TYR A 254 -1.53 -11.54 -22.57
N THR A 255 -2.33 -10.51 -22.31
CA THR A 255 -2.84 -9.61 -23.37
C THR A 255 -1.94 -8.40 -23.59
N SER A 256 -0.93 -8.20 -22.75
CA SER A 256 0.05 -7.12 -22.92
C SER A 256 1.06 -7.51 -23.99
N PRO A 257 1.36 -6.64 -24.98
CA PRO A 257 2.39 -6.93 -25.97
C PRO A 257 3.74 -7.19 -25.31
N SER A 258 4.50 -8.12 -25.87
CA SER A 258 5.85 -8.41 -25.42
C SER A 258 6.74 -7.16 -25.52
N PRO A 259 7.69 -6.95 -24.59
CA PRO A 259 8.67 -5.87 -24.73
C PRO A 259 9.55 -5.95 -25.98
N ARG A 260 9.46 -7.06 -26.74
CA ARG A 260 10.23 -7.32 -27.96
C ARG A 260 9.43 -7.10 -29.25
N ASP A 261 8.14 -6.78 -29.15
CA ASP A 261 7.25 -6.54 -30.28
C ASP A 261 7.15 -5.04 -30.60
#